data_04691c8fb67353ba1ba92cf93b129371
#
_entry.id   04691c8fb67353ba1ba92cf93b129371
#
_cell.length_a   1.000
_cell.length_b   1.000
_cell.length_c   1.000
_cell.angle_alpha   90.00
_cell.angle_beta   90.00
_cell.angle_gamma   90.00
#
_symmetry.space_group_name_H-M   'P 1'
#
loop_
_entity.id
_entity.type
_entity.pdbx_description
1 polymer ?
#
loop_
_entity_poly.entity_id
_entity_poly.type
_entity_poly.pdbx_seq_one_letter_code
_entity_poly.pdbx_strand_id
1 'polypeptide(L)'
;MTERTREDPTGPAVGRRALARRPSNAREETPGGARMVRRLLDAGLVVFARRGYLAARVDDITVAADVSHGTFYLYFKNKEALLHRLARECAAELDTLIVALSSLSTTLDEESLSQWLRDFVRVYQRYGPVVRIWFEAHDPDALMQSMADNVFEGLMTGLEQLVRHRLPAGADPAVASLAAVGMLERVSYYLTSHPEVFDEEAIIAVLYRMFAGLTFPAAGTR
;
A
#
# COMPACT_ATOMS: atom_id res chain seq x y z
N MET A 1 64.25 -56.28 13.45
CA MET A 1 63.30 -55.55 14.26
C MET A 1 62.70 -54.50 13.33
N THR A 2 61.60 -54.86 12.68
CA THR A 2 61.03 -54.13 11.53
C THR A 2 59.64 -53.65 11.93
N GLU A 3 59.53 -52.40 12.10
CA GLU A 3 58.26 -51.68 12.46
C GLU A 3 57.41 -51.46 11.20
N ARG A 4 56.19 -52.02 11.17
CA ARG A 4 55.25 -51.86 10.07
C ARG A 4 54.37 -50.65 10.38
N THR A 5 54.58 -49.64 9.63
CA THR A 5 53.65 -48.46 9.58
C THR A 5 52.33 -48.89 8.94
N ARG A 6 51.20 -48.73 9.66
CA ARG A 6 49.82 -48.89 9.14
C ARG A 6 49.48 -47.66 8.41
N GLU A 7 49.19 -47.75 7.13
CA GLU A 7 48.53 -46.75 6.34
C GLU A 7 46.99 -46.70 6.66
N ASP A 8 46.53 -45.55 6.98
CA ASP A 8 45.10 -45.22 7.25
C ASP A 8 44.46 -44.72 5.95
N PRO A 9 43.35 -45.31 5.43
CA PRO A 9 42.68 -44.84 4.22
C PRO A 9 41.55 -43.89 4.58
N THR A 10 41.84 -42.64 4.89
CA THR A 10 40.85 -41.58 4.90
C THR A 10 40.71 -40.98 3.52
N GLY A 11 39.74 -41.47 2.74
CA GLY A 11 39.30 -40.85 1.50
C GLY A 11 38.66 -39.49 1.76
N PRO A 12 38.74 -38.54 0.79
CA PRO A 12 38.25 -37.20 0.98
C PRO A 12 36.73 -37.18 1.10
N ALA A 13 36.25 -36.63 2.21
CA ALA A 13 34.84 -36.34 2.42
C ALA A 13 34.33 -35.43 1.30
N VAL A 14 33.38 -35.93 0.51
CA VAL A 14 32.66 -35.18 -0.49
C VAL A 14 31.93 -34.06 0.23
N GLY A 15 32.50 -32.85 0.17
CA GLY A 15 31.92 -31.64 0.73
C GLY A 15 30.54 -31.40 0.12
N ARG A 16 29.53 -31.48 0.97
CA ARG A 16 28.18 -30.92 0.64
C ARG A 16 28.38 -29.45 0.27
N ARG A 17 28.35 -29.15 -1.03
CA ARG A 17 28.30 -27.80 -1.54
C ARG A 17 27.07 -27.16 -0.92
N ALA A 18 27.29 -26.29 0.08
CA ALA A 18 26.25 -25.40 0.57
C ALA A 18 25.79 -24.60 -0.63
N LEU A 19 24.56 -24.85 -1.08
CA LEU A 19 23.90 -24.05 -2.11
C LEU A 19 23.85 -22.60 -1.56
N ALA A 20 24.74 -21.76 -2.07
CA ALA A 20 24.78 -20.35 -1.73
C ALA A 20 23.37 -19.78 -1.93
N ARG A 21 22.74 -19.34 -0.84
CA ARG A 21 21.42 -18.73 -0.85
C ARG A 21 21.52 -17.49 -1.73
N ARG A 22 20.96 -17.54 -2.95
CA ARG A 22 20.85 -16.37 -3.81
C ARG A 22 20.13 -15.26 -3.03
N PRO A 23 20.59 -13.99 -3.09
CA PRO A 23 19.89 -12.88 -2.47
C PRO A 23 18.43 -12.83 -2.95
N SER A 24 17.51 -12.45 -2.08
CA SER A 24 16.06 -12.43 -2.36
C SER A 24 15.72 -11.69 -3.66
N ASN A 25 16.40 -10.59 -3.94
CA ASN A 25 16.21 -9.76 -5.15
C ASN A 25 16.45 -10.54 -6.46
N ALA A 26 17.50 -11.37 -6.53
CA ALA A 26 17.82 -12.15 -7.74
C ALA A 26 16.78 -13.25 -8.07
N ARG A 27 15.94 -13.63 -7.11
CA ARG A 27 14.84 -14.59 -7.32
C ARG A 27 13.57 -13.89 -7.78
N GLU A 28 13.32 -12.70 -7.28
CA GLU A 28 12.20 -11.85 -7.67
C GLU A 28 12.29 -11.42 -9.14
N GLU A 29 13.49 -11.26 -9.69
CA GLU A 29 13.74 -10.89 -11.09
C GLU A 29 13.31 -11.97 -12.10
N THR A 30 13.03 -13.19 -11.64
CA THR A 30 12.48 -14.22 -12.52
C THR A 30 10.95 -14.11 -12.62
N PRO A 31 10.34 -14.43 -13.81
CA PRO A 31 8.89 -14.41 -13.93
C PRO A 31 8.14 -15.30 -12.91
N GLY A 32 8.77 -16.41 -12.51
CA GLY A 32 8.24 -17.29 -11.45
C GLY A 32 8.35 -16.66 -10.07
N GLY A 33 9.48 -16.00 -9.78
CA GLY A 33 9.72 -15.30 -8.53
C GLY A 33 8.78 -14.11 -8.35
N ALA A 34 8.61 -13.28 -9.38
CA ALA A 34 7.69 -12.15 -9.35
C ALA A 34 6.24 -12.59 -9.07
N ARG A 35 5.77 -13.68 -9.72
CA ARG A 35 4.45 -14.26 -9.45
C ARG A 35 4.31 -14.75 -8.00
N MET A 36 5.37 -15.38 -7.46
CA MET A 36 5.37 -15.86 -6.08
C MET A 36 5.32 -14.70 -5.07
N VAL A 37 6.11 -13.65 -5.29
CA VAL A 37 6.07 -12.43 -4.48
C VAL A 37 4.65 -11.83 -4.52
N ARG A 38 4.05 -11.67 -5.69
CA ARG A 38 2.69 -11.15 -5.82
C ARG A 38 1.68 -11.99 -5.03
N ARG A 39 1.74 -13.33 -5.16
CA ARG A 39 0.88 -14.27 -4.42
C ARG A 39 1.02 -14.12 -2.90
N LEU A 40 2.24 -13.96 -2.39
CA LEU A 40 2.50 -13.74 -0.96
C LEU A 40 1.98 -12.38 -0.48
N LEU A 41 2.14 -11.32 -1.28
CA LEU A 41 1.65 -9.98 -0.97
C LEU A 41 0.11 -9.95 -0.94
N ASP A 42 -0.56 -10.55 -1.92
CA ASP A 42 -2.02 -10.64 -1.96
C ASP A 42 -2.58 -11.45 -0.77
N ALA A 43 -1.93 -12.56 -0.43
CA ALA A 43 -2.26 -13.33 0.78
C ALA A 43 -2.06 -12.51 2.06
N GLY A 44 -0.98 -11.72 2.13
CA GLY A 44 -0.72 -10.80 3.24
C GLY A 44 -1.84 -9.78 3.42
N LEU A 45 -2.30 -9.15 2.34
CA LEU A 45 -3.43 -8.19 2.37
C LEU A 45 -4.71 -8.87 2.91
N VAL A 46 -5.03 -10.07 2.43
CA VAL A 46 -6.20 -10.83 2.89
C VAL A 46 -6.11 -11.15 4.39
N VAL A 47 -4.95 -11.60 4.85
CA VAL A 47 -4.74 -11.95 6.26
C VAL A 47 -4.78 -10.70 7.15
N PHE A 48 -4.13 -9.60 6.73
CA PHE A 48 -4.16 -8.35 7.48
C PHE A 48 -5.56 -7.72 7.53
N ALA A 49 -6.34 -7.84 6.45
CA ALA A 49 -7.74 -7.40 6.45
C ALA A 49 -8.60 -8.15 7.47
N ARG A 50 -8.43 -9.48 7.55
CA ARG A 50 -9.27 -10.36 8.38
C ARG A 50 -8.88 -10.36 9.85
N ARG A 51 -7.59 -10.32 10.18
CA ARG A 51 -7.06 -10.50 11.54
C ARG A 51 -6.45 -9.24 12.14
N GLY A 52 -6.22 -8.20 11.33
CA GLY A 52 -5.33 -7.10 11.69
C GLY A 52 -3.85 -7.53 11.67
N TYR A 53 -2.96 -6.56 11.57
CA TYR A 53 -1.52 -6.84 11.48
C TYR A 53 -0.93 -7.51 12.71
N LEU A 54 -1.33 -7.06 13.91
CA LEU A 54 -0.75 -7.56 15.16
C LEU A 54 -1.03 -9.06 15.37
N ALA A 55 -2.27 -9.49 15.14
CA ALA A 55 -2.68 -10.88 15.33
C ALA A 55 -2.29 -11.81 14.16
N ALA A 56 -1.95 -11.26 12.99
CA ALA A 56 -1.55 -12.03 11.82
C ALA A 56 -0.20 -12.72 12.04
N ARG A 57 -0.09 -13.97 11.57
CA ARG A 57 1.12 -14.79 11.64
C ARG A 57 1.58 -15.17 10.24
N VAL A 58 2.87 -15.50 10.10
CA VAL A 58 3.42 -16.01 8.84
C VAL A 58 2.70 -17.29 8.41
N ASP A 59 2.28 -18.14 9.36
CA ASP A 59 1.49 -19.34 9.12
C ASP A 59 0.18 -19.03 8.39
N ASP A 60 -0.54 -18.00 8.83
CA ASP A 60 -1.78 -17.58 8.19
C ASP A 60 -1.55 -17.14 6.74
N ILE A 61 -0.43 -16.43 6.50
CA ILE A 61 -0.06 -15.94 5.15
C ILE A 61 0.32 -17.13 4.25
N THR A 62 1.10 -18.10 4.76
CA THR A 62 1.50 -19.26 3.97
C THR A 62 0.32 -20.14 3.61
N VAL A 63 -0.63 -20.33 4.54
CA VAL A 63 -1.88 -21.04 4.27
C VAL A 63 -2.72 -20.29 3.23
N ALA A 64 -2.89 -18.98 3.37
CA ALA A 64 -3.65 -18.17 2.42
C ALA A 64 -3.00 -18.13 1.03
N ALA A 65 -1.67 -18.15 0.97
CA ALA A 65 -0.91 -18.21 -0.27
C ALA A 65 -0.77 -19.64 -0.84
N ASP A 66 -1.20 -20.68 -0.11
CA ASP A 66 -1.00 -22.09 -0.44
C ASP A 66 0.46 -22.40 -0.80
N VAL A 67 1.37 -22.07 0.14
CA VAL A 67 2.82 -22.29 0.01
C VAL A 67 3.40 -22.84 1.32
N SER A 68 4.60 -23.42 1.24
CA SER A 68 5.32 -23.83 2.44
C SER A 68 5.94 -22.63 3.18
N HIS A 69 6.18 -22.78 4.49
CA HIS A 69 6.98 -21.84 5.28
C HIS A 69 8.35 -21.55 4.66
N GLY A 70 9.02 -22.60 4.17
CA GLY A 70 10.30 -22.45 3.48
C GLY A 70 10.19 -21.52 2.27
N THR A 71 9.08 -21.61 1.51
CA THR A 71 8.84 -20.73 0.36
C THR A 71 8.68 -19.28 0.81
N PHE A 72 7.93 -18.99 1.88
CA PHE A 72 7.80 -17.63 2.40
C PHE A 72 9.17 -17.03 2.73
N TYR A 73 9.98 -17.75 3.51
CA TYR A 73 11.31 -17.26 3.95
C TYR A 73 12.36 -17.18 2.84
N LEU A 74 12.06 -17.67 1.63
CA LEU A 74 12.90 -17.43 0.46
C LEU A 74 12.75 -15.99 -0.06
N TYR A 75 11.59 -15.32 0.18
CA TYR A 75 11.25 -14.00 -0.34
C TYR A 75 11.20 -12.94 0.75
N PHE A 76 10.66 -13.27 1.91
CA PHE A 76 10.48 -12.33 3.03
C PHE A 76 11.12 -12.86 4.31
N LYS A 77 11.89 -12.00 4.99
CA LYS A 77 12.53 -12.34 6.25
C LYS A 77 11.51 -12.60 7.38
N ASN A 78 10.43 -11.84 7.39
CA ASN A 78 9.35 -11.87 8.37
C ASN A 78 8.09 -11.18 7.80
N LYS A 79 6.97 -11.14 8.56
CA LYS A 79 5.75 -10.45 8.13
C LYS A 79 5.93 -8.94 8.00
N GLU A 80 6.83 -8.34 8.76
CA GLU A 80 7.18 -6.93 8.70
C GLU A 80 7.82 -6.56 7.35
N ALA A 81 8.76 -7.37 6.86
CA ALA A 81 9.36 -7.17 5.53
C ALA A 81 8.30 -7.26 4.41
N LEU A 82 7.29 -8.12 4.56
CA LEU A 82 6.15 -8.20 3.64
C LEU A 82 5.28 -6.95 3.75
N LEU A 83 4.98 -6.49 4.97
CA LEU A 83 4.23 -5.23 5.19
C LEU A 83 4.94 -4.03 4.57
N HIS A 84 6.26 -3.88 4.79
CA HIS A 84 7.06 -2.81 4.20
C HIS A 84 7.02 -2.83 2.67
N ARG A 85 6.98 -4.01 2.05
CA ARG A 85 6.84 -4.11 0.59
C ARG A 85 5.45 -3.64 0.14
N LEU A 86 4.38 -4.06 0.82
CA LEU A 86 3.02 -3.60 0.55
C LEU A 86 2.89 -2.08 0.75
N ALA A 87 3.50 -1.55 1.80
CA ALA A 87 3.48 -0.11 2.08
C ALA A 87 4.16 0.71 0.97
N ARG A 88 5.30 0.23 0.46
CA ARG A 88 5.97 0.89 -0.69
C ARG A 88 5.13 0.85 -1.95
N GLU A 89 4.46 -0.28 -2.24
CA GLU A 89 3.57 -0.38 -3.40
C GLU A 89 2.36 0.56 -3.24
N CYS A 90 1.76 0.62 -2.06
CA CYS A 90 0.67 1.54 -1.73
C CYS A 90 1.10 3.01 -1.91
N ALA A 91 2.25 3.40 -1.31
CA ALA A 91 2.78 4.74 -1.42
C ALA A 91 3.04 5.13 -2.89
N ALA A 92 3.64 4.24 -3.69
CA ALA A 92 3.92 4.51 -5.10
C ALA A 92 2.64 4.69 -5.95
N GLU A 93 1.56 3.94 -5.66
CA GLU A 93 0.27 4.14 -6.33
C GLU A 93 -0.37 5.48 -5.89
N LEU A 94 -0.29 5.83 -4.59
CA LEU A 94 -0.78 7.13 -4.09
C LEU A 94 0.04 8.30 -4.62
N ASP A 95 1.37 8.17 -4.73
CA ASP A 95 2.24 9.19 -5.34
C ASP A 95 1.82 9.50 -6.79
N THR A 96 1.42 8.48 -7.55
CA THR A 96 0.89 8.66 -8.91
C THR A 96 -0.38 9.51 -8.90
N LEU A 97 -1.28 9.29 -7.94
CA LEU A 97 -2.50 10.08 -7.80
C LEU A 97 -2.21 11.51 -7.32
N ILE A 98 -1.23 11.69 -6.42
CA ILE A 98 -0.78 13.01 -5.96
C ILE A 98 -0.25 13.84 -7.14
N VAL A 99 0.57 13.24 -7.98
CA VAL A 99 1.07 13.90 -9.20
C VAL A 99 -0.08 14.29 -10.14
N ALA A 100 -1.09 13.43 -10.28
CA ALA A 100 -2.26 13.71 -11.11
C ALA A 100 -3.09 14.90 -10.62
N LEU A 101 -3.10 15.21 -9.31
CA LEU A 101 -3.76 16.42 -8.76
C LEU A 101 -3.22 17.71 -9.37
N SER A 102 -1.94 17.76 -9.70
CA SER A 102 -1.34 18.93 -10.36
C SER A 102 -1.97 19.20 -11.74
N SER A 103 -2.29 18.14 -12.47
CA SER A 103 -2.98 18.26 -13.77
C SER A 103 -4.43 18.69 -13.62
N LEU A 104 -5.14 18.17 -12.60
CA LEU A 104 -6.51 18.58 -12.26
C LEU A 104 -6.59 20.04 -11.83
N SER A 105 -5.54 20.60 -11.26
CA SER A 105 -5.52 22.02 -10.85
C SER A 105 -5.66 22.98 -12.03
N THR A 106 -5.25 22.59 -13.24
CA THR A 106 -5.27 23.40 -14.45
C THR A 106 -6.55 23.20 -15.28
N THR A 107 -7.09 21.99 -15.34
CA THR A 107 -8.25 21.63 -16.17
C THR A 107 -9.19 20.71 -15.37
N LEU A 108 -9.87 21.28 -14.36
CA LEU A 108 -10.81 20.51 -13.56
C LEU A 108 -12.13 20.33 -14.32
N ASP A 109 -12.32 19.19 -14.92
CA ASP A 109 -13.58 18.73 -15.50
C ASP A 109 -14.16 17.55 -14.70
N GLU A 110 -15.44 17.27 -14.92
CA GLU A 110 -16.18 16.24 -14.18
C GLU A 110 -15.58 14.85 -14.38
N GLU A 111 -15.21 14.52 -15.60
CA GLU A 111 -14.70 13.19 -15.96
C GLU A 111 -13.34 12.93 -15.30
N SER A 112 -12.42 13.88 -15.39
CA SER A 112 -11.08 13.78 -14.81
C SER A 112 -11.11 13.69 -13.28
N LEU A 113 -11.95 14.50 -12.61
CA LEU A 113 -12.08 14.44 -11.15
C LEU A 113 -12.76 13.13 -10.71
N SER A 114 -13.83 12.71 -11.38
CA SER A 114 -14.50 11.45 -11.06
C SER A 114 -13.58 10.25 -11.29
N GLN A 115 -12.76 10.28 -12.34
CA GLN A 115 -11.78 9.22 -12.58
C GLN A 115 -10.71 9.19 -11.48
N TRP A 116 -10.20 10.34 -11.07
CA TRP A 116 -9.24 10.43 -9.97
C TRP A 116 -9.84 9.88 -8.65
N LEU A 117 -11.08 10.20 -8.36
CA LEU A 117 -11.80 9.68 -7.19
C LEU A 117 -11.94 8.15 -7.23
N ARG A 118 -12.29 7.58 -8.40
CA ARG A 118 -12.34 6.11 -8.60
C ARG A 118 -10.98 5.47 -8.38
N ASP A 119 -9.93 6.07 -8.91
CA ASP A 119 -8.57 5.54 -8.77
C ASP A 119 -8.12 5.59 -7.31
N PHE A 120 -8.44 6.66 -6.57
CA PHE A 120 -8.18 6.76 -5.13
C PHE A 120 -8.92 5.66 -4.33
N VAL A 121 -10.21 5.48 -4.58
CA VAL A 121 -11.02 4.43 -3.95
C VAL A 121 -10.44 3.05 -4.26
N ARG A 122 -10.02 2.79 -5.50
CA ARG A 122 -9.41 1.53 -5.91
C ARG A 122 -8.10 1.24 -5.17
N VAL A 123 -7.23 2.24 -5.00
CA VAL A 123 -6.01 2.09 -4.19
C VAL A 123 -6.38 1.75 -2.75
N TYR A 124 -7.37 2.43 -2.19
CA TYR A 124 -7.84 2.17 -0.83
C TYR A 124 -8.46 0.77 -0.68
N GLN A 125 -9.27 0.32 -1.63
CA GLN A 125 -9.85 -1.03 -1.66
C GLN A 125 -8.75 -2.10 -1.64
N ARG A 126 -7.67 -1.88 -2.39
CA ARG A 126 -6.54 -2.81 -2.46
C ARG A 126 -5.67 -2.79 -1.21
N TYR A 127 -5.30 -1.62 -0.74
CA TYR A 127 -4.32 -1.45 0.33
C TYR A 127 -4.92 -0.98 1.66
N GLY A 128 -6.23 -1.00 1.82
CA GLY A 128 -6.91 -0.57 3.04
C GLY A 128 -6.31 -1.12 4.34
N PRO A 129 -5.90 -2.41 4.41
CA PRO A 129 -5.19 -2.93 5.58
C PRO A 129 -3.87 -2.20 5.89
N VAL A 130 -3.12 -1.76 4.87
CA VAL A 130 -1.87 -1.00 5.03
C VAL A 130 -2.17 0.41 5.50
N VAL A 131 -3.12 1.09 4.84
CA VAL A 131 -3.57 2.44 5.20
C VAL A 131 -4.06 2.47 6.65
N ARG A 132 -4.81 1.45 7.08
CA ARG A 132 -5.26 1.32 8.47
C ARG A 132 -4.09 1.23 9.44
N ILE A 133 -3.06 0.47 9.11
CA ILE A 133 -1.87 0.37 9.96
C ILE A 133 -1.18 1.74 10.09
N TRP A 134 -1.12 2.55 9.03
CA TRP A 134 -0.57 3.90 9.10
C TRP A 134 -1.33 4.80 10.08
N PHE A 135 -2.65 4.68 10.16
CA PHE A 135 -3.47 5.53 11.05
C PHE A 135 -3.66 4.96 12.46
N GLU A 136 -3.64 3.64 12.64
CA GLU A 136 -3.97 2.98 13.92
C GLU A 136 -2.72 2.55 14.71
N ALA A 137 -1.54 2.49 14.10
CA ALA A 137 -0.34 2.04 14.80
C ALA A 137 0.09 3.06 15.87
N HIS A 138 0.10 2.62 17.12
CA HIS A 138 0.54 3.45 18.27
C HIS A 138 2.06 3.64 18.30
N ASP A 139 2.82 2.80 17.60
CA ASP A 139 4.27 2.85 17.50
C ASP A 139 4.71 2.25 16.15
N PRO A 140 4.45 2.94 15.03
CA PRO A 140 4.93 2.50 13.73
C PRO A 140 6.45 2.63 13.68
N ASP A 141 7.12 1.70 12.99
CA ASP A 141 8.55 1.87 12.73
C ASP A 141 8.80 3.11 11.84
N ALA A 142 10.02 3.66 11.93
CA ALA A 142 10.37 4.92 11.27
C ALA A 142 10.15 4.90 9.74
N LEU A 143 10.25 3.75 9.09
CA LEU A 143 10.00 3.62 7.66
C LEU A 143 8.51 3.74 7.34
N MET A 144 7.66 3.05 8.11
CA MET A 144 6.21 3.14 7.96
C MET A 144 5.71 4.55 8.22
N GLN A 145 6.20 5.19 9.29
CA GLN A 145 5.86 6.57 9.62
C GLN A 145 6.25 7.53 8.49
N SER A 146 7.49 7.45 8.02
CA SER A 146 7.97 8.31 6.93
C SER A 146 7.16 8.16 5.65
N MET A 147 6.74 6.94 5.29
CA MET A 147 5.88 6.72 4.12
C MET A 147 4.48 7.33 4.31
N ALA A 148 3.90 7.17 5.50
CA ALA A 148 2.60 7.76 5.82
C ALA A 148 2.64 9.29 5.78
N ASP A 149 3.65 9.89 6.40
CA ASP A 149 3.83 11.35 6.43
C ASP A 149 4.01 11.91 5.02
N ASN A 150 4.85 11.30 4.19
CA ASN A 150 5.08 11.74 2.81
C ASN A 150 3.79 11.70 1.96
N VAL A 151 3.02 10.62 2.07
CA VAL A 151 1.73 10.48 1.37
C VAL A 151 0.73 11.54 1.86
N PHE A 152 0.63 11.73 3.18
CA PHE A 152 -0.28 12.72 3.77
C PHE A 152 0.09 14.14 3.32
N GLU A 153 1.36 14.53 3.43
CA GLU A 153 1.86 15.85 2.98
C GLU A 153 1.65 16.07 1.49
N GLY A 154 1.89 15.03 0.68
CA GLY A 154 1.65 15.08 -0.76
C GLY A 154 0.18 15.31 -1.11
N LEU A 155 -0.74 14.56 -0.48
CA LEU A 155 -2.18 14.75 -0.66
C LEU A 155 -2.63 16.13 -0.21
N MET A 156 -2.19 16.58 0.98
CA MET A 156 -2.49 17.92 1.49
C MET A 156 -2.04 19.01 0.51
N THR A 157 -0.80 18.93 0.04
CA THR A 157 -0.24 19.91 -0.89
C THR A 157 -0.97 19.92 -2.23
N GLY A 158 -1.23 18.74 -2.81
CA GLY A 158 -1.93 18.62 -4.09
C GLY A 158 -3.37 19.12 -4.02
N LEU A 159 -4.10 18.79 -2.96
CA LEU A 159 -5.46 19.29 -2.75
C LEU A 159 -5.49 20.79 -2.46
N GLU A 160 -4.54 21.31 -1.68
CA GLU A 160 -4.43 22.75 -1.43
C GLU A 160 -4.22 23.54 -2.74
N GLN A 161 -3.36 23.05 -3.63
CA GLN A 161 -3.18 23.63 -4.96
C GLN A 161 -4.46 23.59 -5.78
N LEU A 162 -5.22 22.47 -5.71
CA LEU A 162 -6.46 22.28 -6.43
C LEU A 162 -7.53 23.27 -5.95
N VAL A 163 -7.67 23.52 -4.65
CA VAL A 163 -8.77 24.32 -4.08
C VAL A 163 -8.43 25.80 -3.92
N ARG A 164 -7.17 26.18 -3.78
CA ARG A 164 -6.68 27.53 -3.39
C ARG A 164 -7.38 28.69 -4.11
N HIS A 165 -7.60 28.57 -5.44
CA HIS A 165 -8.20 29.63 -6.26
C HIS A 165 -9.71 29.48 -6.46
N ARG A 166 -10.33 28.50 -5.80
CA ARG A 166 -11.72 28.11 -6.00
C ARG A 166 -12.56 28.24 -4.73
N LEU A 167 -11.91 28.39 -3.58
CA LEU A 167 -12.58 28.55 -2.30
C LEU A 167 -13.25 29.93 -2.18
N PRO A 168 -14.37 30.01 -1.43
CA PRO A 168 -14.99 31.30 -1.07
C PRO A 168 -14.01 32.18 -0.28
N ALA A 169 -14.21 33.49 -0.37
CA ALA A 169 -13.41 34.45 0.38
C ALA A 169 -13.47 34.16 1.91
N GLY A 170 -12.31 34.08 2.53
CA GLY A 170 -12.17 33.81 3.97
C GLY A 170 -12.06 32.31 4.32
N ALA A 171 -12.22 31.38 3.37
CA ALA A 171 -11.93 29.97 3.63
C ALA A 171 -10.42 29.71 3.59
N ASP A 172 -9.93 28.89 4.52
CA ASP A 172 -8.52 28.48 4.59
C ASP A 172 -8.29 27.25 3.72
N PRO A 173 -7.40 27.31 2.70
CA PRO A 173 -7.14 26.18 1.82
C PRO A 173 -6.57 24.96 2.55
N ALA A 174 -5.73 25.13 3.56
CA ALA A 174 -5.17 24.03 4.32
C ALA A 174 -6.25 23.27 5.11
N VAL A 175 -7.20 24.01 5.73
CA VAL A 175 -8.34 23.42 6.44
C VAL A 175 -9.28 22.70 5.48
N ALA A 176 -9.54 23.27 4.30
CA ALA A 176 -10.36 22.63 3.27
C ALA A 176 -9.70 21.33 2.77
N SER A 177 -8.38 21.34 2.57
CA SER A 177 -7.61 20.16 2.14
C SER A 177 -7.63 19.07 3.21
N LEU A 178 -7.45 19.42 4.48
CA LEU A 178 -7.54 18.47 5.59
C LEU A 178 -8.91 17.81 5.66
N ALA A 179 -10.00 18.60 5.51
CA ALA A 179 -11.36 18.07 5.46
C ALA A 179 -11.56 17.14 4.27
N ALA A 180 -11.00 17.48 3.10
CA ALA A 180 -11.07 16.66 1.90
C ALA A 180 -10.33 15.33 2.09
N VAL A 181 -9.10 15.32 2.65
CA VAL A 181 -8.34 14.09 2.96
C VAL A 181 -9.12 13.20 3.93
N GLY A 182 -9.65 13.78 5.02
CA GLY A 182 -10.43 13.04 6.00
C GLY A 182 -11.72 12.45 5.41
N MET A 183 -12.38 13.17 4.51
CA MET A 183 -13.57 12.68 3.81
C MET A 183 -13.21 11.52 2.86
N LEU A 184 -12.16 11.65 2.05
CA LEU A 184 -11.69 10.62 1.13
C LEU A 184 -11.32 9.34 1.88
N GLU A 185 -10.55 9.47 2.95
CA GLU A 185 -10.13 8.32 3.78
C GLU A 185 -11.36 7.63 4.38
N ARG A 186 -12.23 8.38 5.04
CA ARG A 186 -13.34 7.80 5.79
C ARG A 186 -14.40 7.17 4.87
N VAL A 187 -14.72 7.81 3.76
CA VAL A 187 -15.65 7.25 2.78
C VAL A 187 -15.10 5.99 2.14
N SER A 188 -13.82 5.99 1.74
CA SER A 188 -13.15 4.83 1.16
C SER A 188 -13.08 3.66 2.15
N TYR A 189 -12.86 3.96 3.45
CA TYR A 189 -12.91 2.95 4.52
C TYR A 189 -14.28 2.26 4.59
N TYR A 190 -15.38 3.03 4.63
CA TYR A 190 -16.72 2.46 4.72
C TYR A 190 -17.11 1.69 3.47
N LEU A 191 -16.74 2.17 2.30
CA LEU A 191 -16.97 1.50 1.02
C LEU A 191 -16.27 0.12 0.96
N THR A 192 -15.06 0.06 1.48
CA THR A 192 -14.28 -1.19 1.53
C THR A 192 -14.76 -2.15 2.62
N SER A 193 -15.20 -1.61 3.77
CA SER A 193 -15.62 -2.41 4.92
C SER A 193 -17.07 -2.92 4.81
N HIS A 194 -17.91 -2.25 4.02
CA HIS A 194 -19.35 -2.52 3.87
C HIS A 194 -19.79 -2.45 2.40
N PRO A 195 -19.18 -3.26 1.50
CA PRO A 195 -19.45 -3.18 0.06
C PRO A 195 -20.89 -3.55 -0.29
N GLU A 196 -21.60 -4.24 0.60
CA GLU A 196 -23.02 -4.60 0.44
C GLU A 196 -23.99 -3.47 0.78
N VAL A 197 -23.52 -2.40 1.45
CA VAL A 197 -24.35 -1.29 1.92
C VAL A 197 -24.29 -0.10 0.98
N PHE A 198 -23.13 0.15 0.38
CA PHE A 198 -22.84 1.35 -0.38
C PHE A 198 -22.52 1.03 -1.84
N ASP A 199 -23.22 1.72 -2.73
CA ASP A 199 -22.92 1.69 -4.17
C ASP A 199 -21.76 2.63 -4.49
N GLU A 200 -20.73 2.09 -5.14
CA GLU A 200 -19.49 2.83 -5.45
C GLU A 200 -19.76 4.05 -6.36
N GLU A 201 -20.55 3.86 -7.42
CA GLU A 201 -20.83 4.96 -8.37
C GLU A 201 -21.67 6.06 -7.72
N ALA A 202 -22.62 5.71 -6.85
CA ALA A 202 -23.38 6.70 -6.09
C ALA A 202 -22.46 7.50 -5.15
N ILE A 203 -21.49 6.86 -4.51
CA ILE A 203 -20.49 7.52 -3.66
C ILE A 203 -19.59 8.43 -4.50
N ILE A 204 -19.06 7.97 -5.61
CA ILE A 204 -18.22 8.78 -6.51
C ILE A 204 -18.99 10.03 -6.96
N ALA A 205 -20.26 9.88 -7.35
CA ALA A 205 -21.10 11.02 -7.75
C ALA A 205 -21.31 12.03 -6.62
N VAL A 206 -21.46 11.57 -5.37
CA VAL A 206 -21.57 12.45 -4.19
C VAL A 206 -20.25 13.13 -3.89
N LEU A 207 -19.14 12.38 -3.87
CA LEU A 207 -17.81 12.94 -3.66
C LEU A 207 -17.47 13.98 -4.72
N TYR A 208 -17.73 13.69 -6.00
CA TYR A 208 -17.57 14.68 -7.06
C TYR A 208 -18.31 15.98 -6.75
N ARG A 209 -19.60 15.91 -6.40
CA ARG A 209 -20.40 17.11 -6.09
C ARG A 209 -19.85 17.88 -4.89
N MET A 210 -19.39 17.17 -3.86
CA MET A 210 -18.78 17.81 -2.68
C MET A 210 -17.46 18.49 -3.05
N PHE A 211 -16.59 17.85 -3.82
CA PHE A 211 -15.34 18.44 -4.30
C PHE A 211 -15.60 19.58 -5.30
N ALA A 212 -16.54 19.42 -6.23
CA ALA A 212 -16.96 20.49 -7.14
C ALA A 212 -17.54 21.68 -6.38
N GLY A 213 -18.32 21.45 -5.33
CA GLY A 213 -18.82 22.51 -4.44
C GLY A 213 -17.72 23.22 -3.66
N LEU A 214 -16.65 22.54 -3.30
CA LEU A 214 -15.46 23.15 -2.71
C LEU A 214 -14.62 23.95 -3.74
N THR A 215 -14.70 23.55 -5.00
CA THR A 215 -13.89 24.12 -6.08
C THR A 215 -14.63 25.10 -6.97
N PHE A 216 -15.97 25.00 -7.05
CA PHE A 216 -16.84 25.89 -7.81
C PHE A 216 -17.82 26.57 -6.84
N PRO A 217 -17.65 27.86 -6.51
CA PRO A 217 -18.67 28.56 -5.74
C PRO A 217 -20.01 28.43 -6.47
N ALA A 218 -21.06 28.03 -5.74
CA ALA A 218 -22.42 28.03 -6.30
C ALA A 218 -22.66 29.36 -6.98
N ALA A 219 -23.02 29.34 -8.27
CA ALA A 219 -23.34 30.55 -9.00
C ALA A 219 -24.39 31.33 -8.17
N GLY A 220 -23.99 32.50 -7.67
CA GLY A 220 -24.74 33.24 -6.67
C GLY A 220 -26.19 33.43 -7.10
N THR A 221 -27.09 32.93 -6.28
CA THR A 221 -28.44 33.47 -6.20
C THR A 221 -28.31 34.93 -5.82
N ARG A 222 -28.44 35.80 -6.83
CA ARG A 222 -28.66 37.23 -6.64
C ARG A 222 -30.08 37.44 -6.14
#